data_773dfb898966e8cb6682ce0780261244
#
_entry.id   773dfb898966e8cb6682ce0780261244
#
_cell.length_a   1.000
_cell.length_b   1.000
_cell.length_c   1.000
_cell.angle_alpha   90.00
_cell.angle_beta   90.00
_cell.angle_gamma   90.00
#
_symmetry.space_group_name_H-M   'P 1'
#
loop_
_entity.id
_entity.type
_entity.pdbx_description
1 polymer ?
#
loop_
_entity_poly.entity_id
_entity_poly.type
_entity_poly.pdbx_seq_one_letter_code
_entity_poly.pdbx_strand_id
1 'polypeptide(L)'
;MSFRNDNLLIKDKEGKIKYQTSCYRIFLIFVSGDTSITTGLLNRSVKFGFSICLMNRNLKTYKFIASRMEGNTVLRRIQYNYDSRALAQKIIWNKIKSQRMALAATRQ
;
A
#
# COMPACT_ATOMS: atom_id res chain seq x y z
N MET A 1 -14.94 -4.86 9.28
CA MET A 1 -13.68 -5.61 9.20
C MET A 1 -13.48 -6.36 10.50
N SER A 2 -13.22 -7.65 10.51
CA SER A 2 -12.99 -8.48 11.70
C SER A 2 -11.90 -9.51 11.44
N PHE A 3 -11.38 -10.15 12.50
CA PHE A 3 -10.34 -11.18 12.38
C PHE A 3 -10.80 -12.47 13.03
N ARG A 4 -10.48 -13.60 12.43
CA ARG A 4 -10.71 -14.93 13.00
C ARG A 4 -9.56 -15.87 12.56
N ASN A 5 -8.88 -16.51 13.53
CA ASN A 5 -7.79 -17.47 13.27
C ASN A 5 -6.78 -16.94 12.24
N ASP A 6 -6.19 -15.76 12.50
CA ASP A 6 -5.22 -15.09 11.62
C ASP A 6 -5.71 -14.80 10.18
N ASN A 7 -7.03 -14.85 9.96
CA ASN A 7 -7.66 -14.42 8.73
C ASN A 7 -8.36 -13.07 8.91
N LEU A 8 -8.23 -12.22 7.90
CA LEU A 8 -9.00 -10.99 7.76
C LEU A 8 -10.34 -11.32 7.10
N LEU A 9 -11.43 -10.90 7.74
CA LEU A 9 -12.80 -11.03 7.24
C LEU A 9 -13.36 -9.66 6.92
N ILE A 10 -13.83 -9.47 5.70
CA ILE A 10 -14.59 -8.29 5.29
C ILE A 10 -16.06 -8.68 5.24
N LYS A 11 -16.85 -8.01 6.08
CA LYS A 11 -18.30 -8.23 6.19
C LYS A 11 -19.06 -7.06 5.57
N ASP A 12 -20.22 -7.36 5.02
CA ASP A 12 -21.21 -6.35 4.61
C ASP A 12 -21.92 -5.72 5.80
N LYS A 13 -22.76 -4.72 5.54
CA LYS A 13 -23.63 -4.08 6.54
C LYS A 13 -24.56 -5.07 7.23
N GLU A 14 -24.95 -6.14 6.55
CA GLU A 14 -25.79 -7.24 7.05
C GLU A 14 -24.99 -8.30 7.84
N GLY A 15 -23.68 -8.12 8.05
CA GLY A 15 -22.82 -9.07 8.77
C GLY A 15 -22.36 -10.27 7.95
N LYS A 16 -22.77 -10.39 6.69
CA LYS A 16 -22.38 -11.48 5.79
C LYS A 16 -20.90 -11.31 5.35
N ILE A 17 -20.13 -12.39 5.38
CA ILE A 17 -18.73 -12.39 4.95
C ILE A 17 -18.71 -12.27 3.43
N LYS A 18 -18.14 -11.17 2.92
CA LYS A 18 -17.90 -10.95 1.47
C LYS A 18 -16.54 -11.41 1.02
N TYR A 19 -15.54 -11.28 1.87
CA TYR A 19 -14.18 -11.63 1.53
C TYR A 19 -13.42 -12.13 2.76
N GLN A 20 -12.60 -13.13 2.56
CA GLN A 20 -11.71 -13.69 3.57
C GLN A 20 -10.32 -13.92 2.99
N THR A 21 -9.29 -13.51 3.69
CA THR A 21 -7.91 -13.77 3.32
C THR A 21 -7.04 -13.97 4.54
N SER A 22 -5.96 -14.74 4.40
CA SER A 22 -4.97 -14.90 5.47
C SER A 22 -4.16 -13.63 5.65
N CYS A 23 -3.88 -13.23 6.90
CA CYS A 23 -3.03 -12.09 7.22
C CYS A 23 -1.61 -12.21 6.64
N TYR A 24 -1.10 -13.43 6.45
CA TYR A 24 0.20 -13.69 5.81
C TYR A 24 0.27 -13.31 4.33
N ARG A 25 -0.89 -13.19 3.67
CA ARG A 25 -0.99 -12.83 2.24
C ARG A 25 -1.22 -11.33 2.02
N ILE A 26 -1.39 -10.58 3.11
CA ILE A 26 -1.65 -9.14 3.04
C ILE A 26 -0.30 -8.42 3.06
N PHE A 27 -0.07 -7.58 2.08
CA PHE A 27 1.07 -6.66 2.04
C PHE A 27 0.68 -5.25 2.49
N LEU A 28 -0.47 -4.79 2.02
CA LEU A 28 -0.95 -3.43 2.25
C LEU A 28 -2.48 -3.41 2.32
N ILE A 29 -3.01 -2.66 3.29
CA ILE A 29 -4.45 -2.38 3.41
C ILE A 29 -4.68 -0.90 3.14
N PHE A 30 -5.52 -0.59 2.16
CA PHE A 30 -6.01 0.76 1.93
C PHE A 30 -7.34 0.95 2.67
N VAL A 31 -7.40 1.97 3.52
CA VAL A 31 -8.61 2.37 4.24
C VAL A 31 -9.02 3.75 3.75
N SER A 32 -10.18 3.83 3.10
CA SER A 32 -10.71 5.08 2.57
C SER A 32 -11.97 5.53 3.32
N GLY A 33 -12.08 6.83 3.56
CA GLY A 33 -13.21 7.46 4.23
C GLY A 33 -13.08 7.52 5.75
N ASP A 34 -14.17 7.93 6.41
CA ASP A 34 -14.23 8.11 7.87
C ASP A 34 -14.54 6.77 8.53
N THR A 35 -13.50 6.04 8.92
CA THR A 35 -13.62 4.72 9.54
C THR A 35 -12.78 4.65 10.80
N SER A 36 -13.28 3.92 11.80
CA SER A 36 -12.52 3.63 13.02
C SER A 36 -11.51 2.51 12.80
N ILE A 37 -10.29 2.71 13.26
CA ILE A 37 -9.23 1.70 13.26
C ILE A 37 -9.05 1.19 14.66
N THR A 38 -9.09 -0.13 14.83
CA THR A 38 -8.89 -0.75 16.13
C THR A 38 -7.41 -1.03 16.38
N THR A 39 -7.01 -0.97 17.65
CA THR A 39 -5.66 -1.37 18.09
C THR A 39 -5.35 -2.82 17.71
N GLY A 40 -6.37 -3.69 17.67
CA GLY A 40 -6.22 -5.06 17.20
C GLY A 40 -5.76 -5.18 15.75
N LEU A 41 -6.17 -4.25 14.86
CA LEU A 41 -5.66 -4.18 13.48
C LEU A 41 -4.20 -3.76 13.46
N LEU A 42 -3.83 -2.74 14.25
CA LEU A 42 -2.45 -2.25 14.36
C LEU A 42 -1.51 -3.34 14.90
N ASN A 43 -1.88 -4.04 15.96
CA ASN A 43 -1.08 -5.13 16.51
C ASN A 43 -0.86 -6.24 15.48
N ARG A 44 -1.89 -6.58 14.69
CA ARG A 44 -1.75 -7.56 13.63
C ARG A 44 -0.88 -7.07 12.47
N SER A 45 -0.94 -5.79 12.12
CA SER A 45 -0.05 -5.24 11.10
C SER A 45 1.42 -5.41 11.48
N VAL A 46 1.76 -5.21 12.74
CA VAL A 46 3.12 -5.45 13.27
C VAL A 46 3.45 -6.96 13.26
N LYS A 47 2.54 -7.80 13.78
CA LYS A 47 2.74 -9.26 13.87
C LYS A 47 2.95 -9.91 12.50
N PHE A 48 2.14 -9.55 11.51
CA PHE A 48 2.13 -10.18 10.18
C PHE A 48 2.91 -9.41 9.11
N GLY A 49 3.41 -8.23 9.45
CA GLY A 49 4.27 -7.46 8.55
C GLY A 49 3.56 -6.73 7.41
N PHE A 50 2.26 -6.44 7.51
CA PHE A 50 1.55 -5.65 6.51
C PHE A 50 1.43 -4.17 6.92
N SER A 51 1.36 -3.29 5.93
CA SER A 51 1.22 -1.85 6.14
C SER A 51 -0.23 -1.38 5.97
N ILE A 52 -0.56 -0.20 6.52
CA ILE A 52 -1.89 0.39 6.42
C ILE A 52 -1.76 1.80 5.84
N CYS A 53 -2.49 2.09 4.78
CA CYS A 53 -2.57 3.39 4.14
C CYS A 53 -3.94 4.00 4.39
N LEU A 54 -3.98 5.16 5.05
CA LEU A 54 -5.21 5.89 5.35
C LEU A 54 -5.42 6.99 4.34
N MET A 55 -6.60 6.98 3.72
CA MET A 55 -6.97 7.92 2.68
C MET A 55 -8.32 8.58 2.99
N ASN A 56 -8.50 9.81 2.55
CA ASN A 56 -9.79 10.45 2.58
C ASN A 56 -10.72 9.88 1.47
N ARG A 57 -11.98 10.35 1.42
CA ARG A 57 -12.94 9.94 0.39
C ARG A 57 -12.49 10.24 -1.04
N ASN A 58 -11.62 11.23 -1.22
CA ASN A 58 -11.03 11.62 -2.51
C ASN A 58 -9.74 10.84 -2.83
N LEU A 59 -9.49 9.73 -2.13
CA LEU A 59 -8.31 8.87 -2.28
C LEU A 59 -6.97 9.58 -2.05
N LYS A 60 -6.96 10.74 -1.40
CA LYS A 60 -5.74 11.41 -0.99
C LYS A 60 -5.23 10.80 0.32
N THR A 61 -4.02 10.27 0.30
CA THR A 61 -3.36 9.69 1.47
C THR A 61 -3.02 10.79 2.49
N TYR A 62 -3.39 10.59 3.74
CA TYR A 62 -3.03 11.49 4.84
C TYR A 62 -2.18 10.81 5.91
N LYS A 63 -2.16 9.50 5.99
CA LYS A 63 -1.32 8.75 6.92
C LYS A 63 -0.94 7.38 6.36
N PHE A 64 0.31 7.02 6.54
CA PHE A 64 0.83 5.69 6.24
C PHE A 64 1.41 5.08 7.51
N ILE A 65 0.96 3.88 7.86
CA ILE A 65 1.42 3.12 9.02
C ILE A 65 2.17 1.92 8.49
N ALA A 66 3.51 1.98 8.54
CA ALA A 66 4.36 0.88 8.14
C ALA A 66 4.50 -0.14 9.27
N SER A 67 4.47 -1.42 8.93
CA SER A 67 4.65 -2.52 9.90
C SER A 67 6.09 -2.62 10.41
N ARG A 68 7.06 -2.28 9.58
CA ARG A 68 8.49 -2.25 9.91
C ARG A 68 9.13 -1.00 9.33
N MET A 69 9.79 -0.25 10.20
CA MET A 69 10.65 0.89 9.82
C MET A 69 12.14 0.50 9.93
N GLU A 70 12.48 -0.73 9.60
CA GLU A 70 13.88 -1.15 9.56
C GLU A 70 14.56 -0.49 8.36
N GLY A 71 15.33 0.54 8.65
CA GLY A 71 16.18 1.17 7.64
C GLY A 71 17.35 0.24 7.32
N ASN A 72 17.39 -0.29 6.10
CA ASN A 72 18.55 -1.02 5.63
C ASN A 72 19.71 -0.03 5.37
N THR A 73 20.60 0.10 6.35
CA THR A 73 21.75 1.01 6.30
C THR A 73 22.69 0.70 5.14
N VAL A 74 22.85 -0.59 4.80
CA VAL A 74 23.66 -1.02 3.65
C VAL A 74 23.04 -0.54 2.34
N LEU A 75 21.73 -0.73 2.17
CA LEU A 75 21.01 -0.25 0.99
C LEU A 75 21.08 1.27 0.85
N ARG A 76 20.91 2.01 1.96
CA ARG A 76 21.05 3.48 1.97
C ARG A 76 22.46 3.90 1.52
N ARG A 77 23.51 3.24 2.03
CA ARG A 77 24.90 3.53 1.62
C ARG A 77 25.12 3.28 0.14
N ILE A 78 24.58 2.20 -0.41
CA ILE A 78 24.62 1.92 -1.85
C ILE A 78 23.88 2.99 -2.63
N GLN A 79 22.70 3.44 -2.16
CA GLN A 79 21.94 4.51 -2.80
C GLN A 79 22.67 5.85 -2.85
N TYR A 80 23.42 6.21 -1.80
CA TYR A 80 24.21 7.43 -1.77
C TYR A 80 25.36 7.42 -2.79
N ASN A 81 25.95 6.25 -3.02
CA ASN A 81 27.10 6.09 -3.94
C ASN A 81 26.67 5.73 -5.37
N TYR A 82 25.35 5.58 -5.61
CA TYR A 82 24.85 5.18 -6.92
C TYR A 82 24.77 6.38 -7.86
N ASP A 83 25.34 6.24 -9.07
CA ASP A 83 25.11 7.22 -10.14
C ASP A 83 23.67 7.17 -10.61
N SER A 84 22.88 8.11 -10.12
CA SER A 84 21.44 8.18 -10.35
C SER A 84 21.06 8.65 -11.76
N ARG A 85 22.01 9.15 -12.57
CA ARG A 85 21.73 9.74 -13.89
C ARG A 85 21.09 8.74 -14.85
N ALA A 86 21.67 7.55 -14.98
CA ALA A 86 21.11 6.50 -15.85
C ALA A 86 19.73 6.02 -15.40
N LEU A 87 19.51 5.92 -14.08
CA LEU A 87 18.21 5.56 -13.51
C LEU A 87 17.17 6.66 -13.75
N ALA A 88 17.54 7.92 -13.53
CA ALA A 88 16.66 9.07 -13.79
C ALA A 88 16.23 9.12 -15.26
N GLN A 89 17.14 8.90 -16.20
CA GLN A 89 16.83 8.83 -17.63
C GLN A 89 15.80 7.73 -17.93
N LYS A 90 15.96 6.52 -17.37
CA LYS A 90 15.00 5.42 -17.55
C LYS A 90 13.62 5.76 -16.98
N ILE A 91 13.56 6.37 -15.79
CA ILE A 91 12.30 6.77 -15.15
C ILE A 91 11.58 7.81 -16.03
N ILE A 92 12.30 8.85 -16.46
CA ILE A 92 11.73 9.91 -17.32
C ILE A 92 11.26 9.32 -18.64
N TRP A 93 12.04 8.48 -19.28
CA TRP A 93 11.68 7.81 -20.52
C TRP A 93 10.39 6.97 -20.38
N ASN A 94 10.31 6.16 -19.34
CA ASN A 94 9.11 5.36 -19.05
C ASN A 94 7.88 6.23 -18.78
N LYS A 95 8.04 7.35 -18.07
CA LYS A 95 6.97 8.32 -17.83
C LYS A 95 6.45 8.91 -19.14
N ILE A 96 7.34 9.38 -20.00
CA ILE A 96 6.97 9.95 -21.33
C ILE A 96 6.25 8.90 -22.18
N LYS A 97 6.78 7.67 -22.23
CA LYS A 97 6.16 6.56 -22.97
C LYS A 97 4.75 6.26 -22.46
N SER A 98 4.57 6.17 -21.13
CA SER A 98 3.27 5.90 -20.52
C SER A 98 2.26 7.03 -20.79
N GLN A 99 2.69 8.28 -20.70
CA GLN A 99 1.85 9.44 -21.01
C GLN A 99 1.43 9.47 -22.49
N ARG A 100 2.35 9.18 -23.41
CA ARG A 100 2.06 9.06 -24.83
C ARG A 100 1.02 7.97 -25.10
N MET A 101 1.15 6.80 -24.46
CA MET A 101 0.18 5.72 -24.62
C MET A 101 -1.21 6.09 -24.08
N ALA A 102 -1.27 6.76 -22.92
CA ALA A 102 -2.52 7.25 -22.36
C ALA A 102 -3.21 8.27 -23.29
N LEU A 103 -2.46 9.24 -23.83
CA LEU A 103 -2.99 10.21 -24.79
C LEU A 103 -3.45 9.58 -26.09
N ALA A 104 -2.76 8.56 -26.59
CA ALA A 104 -3.18 7.82 -27.78
C ALA A 104 -4.49 7.05 -27.55
N ALA A 105 -4.69 6.50 -26.35
CA ALA A 105 -5.91 5.79 -26.00
C ALA A 105 -7.14 6.72 -25.83
N THR A 106 -6.94 8.01 -25.51
CA THR A 106 -8.03 8.98 -25.33
C THR A 106 -8.48 9.66 -26.63
N ARG A 107 -7.78 9.42 -27.75
CA ARG A 107 -8.09 10.00 -29.07
C ARG A 107 -8.99 9.10 -29.94
N GLN A 108 -9.61 8.08 -29.36
CA GLN A 108 -10.61 7.26 -30.04
C GLN A 108 -12.02 7.78 -29.78
#